data_521143714cffbbd66bbe7da398da7081
#
_entry.id   521143714cffbbd66bbe7da398da7081
#
_cell.length_a   1.000
_cell.length_b   1.000
_cell.length_c   1.000
_cell.angle_alpha   90.00
_cell.angle_beta   90.00
_cell.angle_gamma   90.00
#
_symmetry.space_group_name_H-M   'P 1'
#
loop_
_entity.id
_entity.type
_entity.pdbx_description
1 polymer ?
#
loop_
_entity_poly.entity_id
_entity_poly.type
_entity_poly.pdbx_seq_one_letter_code
_entity_poly.pdbx_strand_id
1 'polypeptide(L)'
;MNVILIVEDEILEREFLTLVVRDELHPNDMLLTCDSGIEAVKLAKQYRPNIIFMDLMIPEMDGLSTIQEIRKFLPDSCISILSAYSDFSYAQKAISLQVFEYLLKPIKPNALKEVFSKMLKSVINPHASAEKKPVEQSLEPRDERHNFIEESIKYIEEHFKEKLTLEMVASKVFVNPKYFSHVFKKEMGVAFTDYIIQLRIQYACRLLETTNYQAYRISYECGFSDPSYFNRVFCAKMNMTPQNYRKYSHG
;
A
#
# COMPACT_ATOMS: atom_id res chain seq x y z
N MET A 1 13.24 11.43 -30.57
CA MET A 1 12.12 10.49 -30.90
C MET A 1 12.10 9.45 -29.79
N ASN A 2 11.03 9.45 -29.00
CA ASN A 2 10.81 8.46 -27.97
C ASN A 2 9.87 7.38 -28.49
N VAL A 3 10.04 6.15 -28.03
CA VAL A 3 9.11 5.06 -28.27
C VAL A 3 8.54 4.63 -26.92
N ILE A 4 7.24 4.79 -26.77
CA ILE A 4 6.51 4.50 -25.55
C ILE A 4 5.68 3.24 -25.77
N LEU A 5 5.73 2.31 -24.82
CA LEU A 5 4.90 1.11 -24.81
C LEU A 5 4.01 1.09 -23.55
N ILE A 6 2.70 0.95 -23.75
CA ILE A 6 1.72 0.74 -22.66
C ILE A 6 1.23 -0.72 -22.75
N VAL A 7 1.36 -1.44 -21.64
CA VAL A 7 0.93 -2.84 -21.53
C VAL A 7 -0.14 -2.91 -20.46
N GLU A 8 -1.39 -3.16 -20.87
CA GLU A 8 -2.59 -3.13 -20.03
C GLU A 8 -3.68 -3.98 -20.69
N ASP A 9 -4.23 -4.96 -20.01
CA ASP A 9 -5.25 -5.85 -20.58
C ASP A 9 -6.65 -5.26 -20.52
N GLU A 10 -6.95 -4.41 -19.55
CA GLU A 10 -8.25 -3.77 -19.43
C GLU A 10 -8.41 -2.61 -20.43
N ILE A 11 -9.35 -2.74 -21.36
CA ILE A 11 -9.55 -1.80 -22.48
C ILE A 11 -9.72 -0.36 -22.01
N LEU A 12 -10.56 -0.12 -20.99
CA LEU A 12 -10.84 1.23 -20.50
C LEU A 12 -9.63 1.88 -19.83
N GLU A 13 -8.86 1.11 -19.08
CA GLU A 13 -7.61 1.59 -18.47
C GLU A 13 -6.55 1.87 -19.53
N ARG A 14 -6.40 0.99 -20.52
CA ARG A 14 -5.48 1.18 -21.66
C ARG A 14 -5.82 2.43 -22.46
N GLU A 15 -7.11 2.68 -22.73
CA GLU A 15 -7.55 3.90 -23.40
C GLU A 15 -7.27 5.15 -22.56
N PHE A 16 -7.55 5.10 -21.26
CA PHE A 16 -7.23 6.19 -20.32
C PHE A 16 -5.74 6.51 -20.31
N LEU A 17 -4.87 5.50 -20.13
CA LEU A 17 -3.42 5.67 -20.15
C LEU A 17 -2.94 6.25 -21.48
N THR A 18 -3.48 5.72 -22.59
CA THR A 18 -3.18 6.17 -23.95
C THR A 18 -3.54 7.65 -24.13
N LEU A 19 -4.72 8.08 -23.67
CA LEU A 19 -5.16 9.46 -23.78
C LEU A 19 -4.24 10.40 -23.02
N VAL A 20 -3.96 10.10 -21.74
CA VAL A 20 -3.13 10.95 -20.88
C VAL A 20 -1.69 11.06 -21.38
N VAL A 21 -1.11 9.94 -21.84
CA VAL A 21 0.26 9.93 -22.39
C VAL A 21 0.33 10.66 -23.72
N ARG A 22 -0.67 10.48 -24.61
CA ARG A 22 -0.72 11.11 -25.92
C ARG A 22 -0.74 12.64 -25.85
N ASP A 23 -1.42 13.20 -24.84
CA ASP A 23 -1.46 14.65 -24.62
C ASP A 23 -0.08 15.28 -24.36
N GLU A 24 0.87 14.48 -23.89
CA GLU A 24 2.23 14.96 -23.51
C GLU A 24 3.30 14.58 -24.56
N LEU A 25 2.93 13.86 -25.65
CA LEU A 25 3.86 13.41 -26.68
C LEU A 25 4.23 14.50 -27.68
N HIS A 26 5.49 14.48 -28.13
CA HIS A 26 5.90 15.24 -29.29
C HIS A 26 5.45 14.57 -30.61
N PRO A 27 5.25 15.34 -31.70
CA PRO A 27 4.80 14.79 -32.98
C PRO A 27 5.66 13.65 -33.55
N ASN A 28 6.91 13.56 -33.15
CA ASN A 28 7.85 12.54 -33.61
C ASN A 28 7.94 11.32 -32.68
N ASP A 29 7.23 11.32 -31.56
CA ASP A 29 7.23 10.19 -30.63
C ASP A 29 6.23 9.13 -31.07
N MET A 30 6.56 7.87 -30.78
CA MET A 30 5.73 6.71 -31.13
C MET A 30 5.09 6.14 -29.87
N LEU A 31 3.78 5.92 -29.91
CA LEU A 31 3.04 5.27 -28.84
C LEU A 31 2.50 3.92 -29.34
N LEU A 32 2.86 2.88 -28.61
CA LEU A 32 2.45 1.49 -28.84
C LEU A 32 1.63 1.01 -27.65
N THR A 33 0.65 0.17 -27.88
CA THR A 33 -0.17 -0.46 -26.84
C THR A 33 -0.32 -1.94 -27.11
N CYS A 34 -0.39 -2.76 -26.07
CA CYS A 34 -0.76 -4.17 -26.16
C CYS A 34 -1.44 -4.62 -24.85
N ASP A 35 -1.98 -5.83 -24.86
CA ASP A 35 -2.80 -6.37 -23.78
C ASP A 35 -2.24 -7.65 -23.15
N SER A 36 -1.06 -8.09 -23.57
CA SER A 36 -0.43 -9.30 -23.02
C SER A 36 1.09 -9.18 -22.91
N GLY A 37 1.68 -9.96 -21.97
CA GLY A 37 3.11 -9.97 -21.75
C GLY A 37 3.92 -10.50 -22.94
N ILE A 38 3.41 -11.52 -23.64
CA ILE A 38 4.07 -12.10 -24.83
C ILE A 38 4.12 -11.06 -25.95
N GLU A 39 3.03 -10.36 -26.20
CA GLU A 39 2.98 -9.30 -27.22
C GLU A 39 3.90 -8.13 -26.83
N ALA A 40 3.93 -7.76 -25.53
CA ALA A 40 4.83 -6.73 -25.03
C ALA A 40 6.30 -7.04 -25.31
N VAL A 41 6.76 -8.27 -25.08
CA VAL A 41 8.13 -8.72 -25.40
C VAL A 41 8.40 -8.65 -26.90
N LYS A 42 7.43 -9.04 -27.75
CA LYS A 42 7.54 -8.96 -29.22
C LYS A 42 7.68 -7.53 -29.70
N LEU A 43 6.81 -6.62 -29.23
CA LEU A 43 6.87 -5.20 -29.57
C LEU A 43 8.16 -4.56 -29.05
N ALA A 44 8.60 -4.91 -27.83
CA ALA A 44 9.84 -4.43 -27.26
C ALA A 44 11.07 -4.84 -28.08
N LYS A 45 11.12 -6.05 -28.62
CA LYS A 45 12.20 -6.49 -29.54
C LYS A 45 12.19 -5.72 -30.84
N GLN A 46 11.01 -5.47 -31.40
CA GLN A 46 10.86 -4.84 -32.72
C GLN A 46 11.10 -3.32 -32.66
N TYR A 47 10.52 -2.63 -31.70
CA TYR A 47 10.49 -1.16 -31.66
C TYR A 47 11.43 -0.53 -30.63
N ARG A 48 12.00 -1.36 -29.73
CA ARG A 48 12.96 -0.95 -28.69
C ARG A 48 12.49 0.26 -27.88
N PRO A 49 11.33 0.17 -27.17
CA PRO A 49 10.79 1.28 -26.40
C PRO A 49 11.77 1.72 -25.32
N ASN A 50 11.93 3.05 -25.20
CA ASN A 50 12.73 3.65 -24.15
C ASN A 50 11.89 4.00 -22.89
N ILE A 51 10.57 4.01 -23.02
CA ILE A 51 9.63 4.18 -21.90
C ILE A 51 8.56 3.09 -21.97
N ILE A 52 8.30 2.43 -20.83
CA ILE A 52 7.31 1.36 -20.74
C ILE A 52 6.44 1.57 -19.49
N PHE A 53 5.13 1.56 -19.67
CA PHE A 53 4.15 1.39 -18.60
C PHE A 53 3.66 -0.06 -18.63
N MET A 54 3.75 -0.76 -17.50
CA MET A 54 3.52 -2.19 -17.39
C MET A 54 2.51 -2.50 -16.29
N ASP A 55 1.36 -3.03 -16.64
CA ASP A 55 0.49 -3.66 -15.63
C ASP A 55 1.10 -4.99 -15.17
N LEU A 56 0.90 -5.30 -13.90
CA LEU A 56 1.35 -6.57 -13.32
C LEU A 56 0.45 -7.75 -13.69
N MET A 57 -0.85 -7.51 -13.78
CA MET A 57 -1.85 -8.59 -13.93
C MET A 57 -2.33 -8.71 -15.37
N ILE A 58 -1.40 -8.97 -16.28
CA ILE A 58 -1.67 -9.18 -17.69
C ILE A 58 -1.68 -10.68 -18.04
N PRO A 59 -2.44 -11.09 -19.08
CA PRO A 59 -2.53 -12.48 -19.49
C PRO A 59 -1.25 -13.02 -20.12
N GLU A 60 -1.17 -14.34 -20.22
CA GLU A 60 -0.11 -15.15 -20.83
C GLU A 60 1.22 -15.11 -20.08
N MET A 61 1.74 -13.94 -19.76
CA MET A 61 2.96 -13.72 -18.98
C MET A 61 2.74 -12.50 -18.07
N ASP A 62 2.88 -12.68 -16.75
CA ASP A 62 2.72 -11.59 -15.81
C ASP A 62 3.72 -10.45 -16.03
N GLY A 63 3.36 -9.25 -15.56
CA GLY A 63 4.15 -8.04 -15.82
C GLY A 63 5.59 -8.12 -15.30
N LEU A 64 5.85 -8.75 -14.15
CA LEU A 64 7.22 -8.89 -13.63
C LEU A 64 8.06 -9.81 -14.48
N SER A 65 7.51 -10.96 -14.89
CA SER A 65 8.17 -11.88 -15.82
C SER A 65 8.43 -11.22 -17.17
N THR A 66 7.47 -10.41 -17.64
CA THR A 66 7.60 -9.63 -18.89
C THR A 66 8.74 -8.61 -18.77
N ILE A 67 8.84 -7.88 -17.66
CA ILE A 67 9.95 -6.95 -17.41
C ILE A 67 11.29 -7.68 -17.37
N GLN A 68 11.38 -8.85 -16.72
CA GLN A 68 12.60 -9.66 -16.68
C GLN A 68 13.06 -10.04 -18.08
N GLU A 69 12.14 -10.46 -18.95
CA GLU A 69 12.47 -10.80 -20.35
C GLU A 69 12.94 -9.55 -21.14
N ILE A 70 12.26 -8.41 -20.97
CA ILE A 70 12.61 -7.17 -21.64
C ILE A 70 14.00 -6.67 -21.18
N ARG A 71 14.32 -6.75 -19.90
CA ARG A 71 15.63 -6.33 -19.35
C ARG A 71 16.82 -7.08 -19.94
N LYS A 72 16.64 -8.32 -20.42
CA LYS A 72 17.71 -9.08 -21.07
C LYS A 72 18.28 -8.41 -22.34
N PHE A 73 17.47 -7.62 -23.05
CA PHE A 73 17.85 -6.99 -24.30
C PHE A 73 17.61 -5.47 -24.35
N LEU A 74 16.90 -4.91 -23.37
CA LEU A 74 16.67 -3.48 -23.14
C LEU A 74 16.95 -3.11 -21.68
N PRO A 75 18.20 -3.17 -21.22
CA PRO A 75 18.54 -2.92 -19.81
C PRO A 75 18.25 -1.47 -19.39
N ASP A 76 18.34 -0.50 -20.29
CA ASP A 76 18.26 0.94 -20.00
C ASP A 76 16.84 1.52 -20.21
N SER A 77 15.85 0.73 -20.62
CA SER A 77 14.48 1.23 -20.75
C SER A 77 13.93 1.72 -19.42
N CYS A 78 13.30 2.89 -19.44
CA CYS A 78 12.63 3.45 -18.28
C CYS A 78 11.27 2.76 -18.11
N ILE A 79 11.11 1.94 -17.09
CA ILE A 79 9.91 1.12 -16.88
C ILE A 79 9.20 1.55 -15.61
N SER A 80 7.90 1.90 -15.70
CA SER A 80 7.03 2.12 -14.55
C SER A 80 5.96 1.04 -14.48
N ILE A 81 5.73 0.52 -13.27
CA ILE A 81 4.71 -0.48 -13.01
C ILE A 81 3.39 0.20 -12.64
N LEU A 82 2.30 -0.34 -13.14
CA LEU A 82 0.91 0.01 -12.79
C LEU A 82 0.31 -1.19 -12.09
N SER A 83 -0.31 -1.03 -10.92
CA SER A 83 -0.84 -2.17 -10.19
C SER A 83 -2.02 -1.82 -9.31
N ALA A 84 -3.02 -2.68 -9.28
CA ALA A 84 -4.09 -2.65 -8.27
C ALA A 84 -3.63 -3.21 -6.92
N TYR A 85 -2.43 -3.77 -6.85
CA TYR A 85 -1.91 -4.45 -5.66
C TYR A 85 -0.80 -3.63 -5.00
N SER A 86 -0.99 -3.33 -3.72
CA SER A 86 0.03 -2.76 -2.84
C SER A 86 0.84 -3.85 -2.13
N ASP A 87 0.96 -5.04 -2.73
CA ASP A 87 1.69 -6.14 -2.12
C ASP A 87 3.20 -5.88 -2.20
N PHE A 88 3.83 -5.85 -1.04
CA PHE A 88 5.26 -5.61 -0.88
C PHE A 88 6.14 -6.60 -1.67
N SER A 89 5.68 -7.83 -1.87
CA SER A 89 6.42 -8.83 -2.64
C SER A 89 6.63 -8.39 -4.09
N TYR A 90 5.65 -7.71 -4.67
CA TYR A 90 5.76 -7.14 -6.01
C TYR A 90 6.66 -5.91 -6.05
N ALA A 91 6.55 -5.03 -5.05
CA ALA A 91 7.42 -3.85 -4.96
C ALA A 91 8.90 -4.25 -4.76
N GLN A 92 9.19 -5.27 -3.94
CA GLN A 92 10.54 -5.78 -3.74
C GLN A 92 11.14 -6.37 -5.02
N LYS A 93 10.36 -7.12 -5.80
CA LYS A 93 10.78 -7.63 -7.11
C LYS A 93 10.97 -6.48 -8.11
N ALA A 94 10.10 -5.47 -8.09
CA ALA A 94 10.20 -4.28 -8.92
C ALA A 94 11.53 -3.54 -8.69
N ILE A 95 11.98 -3.40 -7.42
CA ILE A 95 13.28 -2.81 -7.07
C ILE A 95 14.42 -3.63 -7.68
N SER A 96 14.40 -4.96 -7.58
CA SER A 96 15.43 -5.83 -8.17
C SER A 96 15.48 -5.73 -9.70
N LEU A 97 14.38 -5.38 -10.33
CA LEU A 97 14.25 -5.16 -11.78
C LEU A 97 14.56 -3.72 -12.21
N GLN A 98 14.98 -2.87 -11.27
CA GLN A 98 15.33 -1.46 -11.52
C GLN A 98 14.20 -0.71 -12.24
N VAL A 99 12.94 -0.87 -11.77
CA VAL A 99 11.84 -0.08 -12.30
C VAL A 99 11.97 1.37 -11.84
N PHE A 100 11.49 2.29 -12.65
CA PHE A 100 11.57 3.72 -12.40
C PHE A 100 10.59 4.17 -11.32
N GLU A 101 9.34 3.70 -11.38
CA GLU A 101 8.27 4.07 -10.46
C GLU A 101 7.26 2.93 -10.33
N TYR A 102 6.57 2.85 -9.19
CA TYR A 102 5.49 1.92 -8.93
C TYR A 102 4.21 2.70 -8.61
N LEU A 103 3.23 2.66 -9.51
CA LEU A 103 1.97 3.42 -9.41
C LEU A 103 0.83 2.50 -9.00
N LEU A 104 0.12 2.89 -7.94
CA LEU A 104 -1.08 2.18 -7.49
C LEU A 104 -2.32 2.67 -8.24
N LYS A 105 -3.10 1.73 -8.76
CA LYS A 105 -4.42 1.98 -9.33
C LYS A 105 -5.46 2.23 -8.21
N PRO A 106 -6.45 3.13 -8.38
CA PRO A 106 -6.71 3.94 -9.58
C PRO A 106 -5.76 5.13 -9.73
N ILE A 107 -5.17 5.28 -10.91
CA ILE A 107 -4.17 6.31 -11.19
C ILE A 107 -4.86 7.63 -11.55
N LYS A 108 -4.51 8.70 -10.84
CA LYS A 108 -5.01 10.05 -11.19
C LYS A 108 -4.28 10.59 -12.42
N PRO A 109 -4.97 11.29 -13.36
CA PRO A 109 -4.33 11.84 -14.56
C PRO A 109 -3.07 12.67 -14.28
N ASN A 110 -3.12 13.54 -13.26
CA ASN A 110 -1.98 14.39 -12.89
C ASN A 110 -0.77 13.59 -12.37
N ALA A 111 -1.01 12.51 -11.62
CA ALA A 111 0.06 11.64 -11.13
C ALA A 111 0.74 10.91 -12.30
N LEU A 112 -0.03 10.42 -13.26
CA LEU A 112 0.50 9.77 -14.46
C LEU A 112 1.33 10.76 -15.29
N LYS A 113 0.83 11.99 -15.53
CA LYS A 113 1.55 13.05 -16.25
C LYS A 113 2.87 13.42 -15.56
N GLU A 114 2.87 13.52 -14.23
CA GLU A 114 4.07 13.81 -13.46
C GLU A 114 5.14 12.72 -13.62
N VAL A 115 4.74 11.45 -13.47
CA VAL A 115 5.65 10.31 -13.64
C VAL A 115 6.16 10.23 -15.07
N PHE A 116 5.30 10.38 -16.06
CA PHE A 116 5.70 10.38 -17.47
C PHE A 116 6.70 11.50 -17.80
N SER A 117 6.46 12.72 -17.29
CA SER A 117 7.41 13.84 -17.43
C SER A 117 8.78 13.54 -16.82
N LYS A 118 8.82 12.87 -15.64
CA LYS A 118 10.06 12.43 -15.01
C LYS A 118 10.78 11.37 -15.87
N MET A 119 10.03 10.39 -16.42
CA MET A 119 10.57 9.36 -17.31
C MET A 119 11.17 9.98 -18.58
N LEU A 120 10.49 10.92 -19.22
CA LEU A 120 11.00 11.64 -20.40
C LEU A 120 12.33 12.36 -20.10
N LYS A 121 12.40 13.06 -18.95
CA LYS A 121 13.65 13.74 -18.54
C LYS A 121 14.79 12.77 -18.29
N SER A 122 14.51 11.60 -17.70
CA SER A 122 15.50 10.55 -17.44
C SER A 122 16.07 9.96 -18.73
N VAL A 123 15.25 9.80 -19.76
CA VAL A 123 15.65 9.26 -21.07
C VAL A 123 16.44 10.29 -21.91
N ILE A 124 16.09 11.58 -21.83
CA ILE A 124 16.75 12.64 -22.60
C ILE A 124 18.14 12.98 -22.04
N ASN A 125 18.35 12.90 -20.72
CA ASN A 125 19.61 13.22 -20.05
C ASN A 125 20.13 12.03 -19.21
N PRO A 126 20.64 10.96 -19.84
CA PRO A 126 21.17 9.81 -19.11
C PRO A 126 22.37 10.16 -18.21
N HIS A 127 23.10 11.26 -18.47
CA HIS A 127 24.22 11.74 -17.65
C HIS A 127 23.82 12.74 -16.53
N ALA A 128 22.66 13.38 -16.60
CA ALA A 128 22.11 14.14 -15.47
C ALA A 128 21.56 13.22 -14.38
N SER A 129 21.35 11.95 -14.72
CA SER A 129 20.96 10.87 -13.80
C SER A 129 22.15 10.15 -13.15
N ALA A 130 23.41 10.66 -13.34
CA ALA A 130 24.59 10.16 -12.60
C ALA A 130 24.60 10.63 -11.12
N GLU A 131 23.74 11.52 -10.72
CA GLU A 131 23.12 11.50 -9.39
C GLU A 131 21.90 10.55 -9.42
N LYS A 132 22.10 9.33 -9.88
CA LYS A 132 21.37 8.18 -9.39
C LYS A 132 21.68 8.11 -7.89
N LYS A 133 20.95 8.90 -7.11
CA LYS A 133 20.59 8.40 -5.81
C LYS A 133 19.85 7.10 -6.15
N PRO A 134 20.40 5.93 -5.77
CA PRO A 134 19.64 4.71 -5.85
C PRO A 134 18.30 5.02 -5.20
N VAL A 135 17.24 4.38 -5.63
CA VAL A 135 15.97 4.30 -4.92
C VAL A 135 16.19 3.88 -3.43
N GLU A 136 17.42 3.52 -3.08
CA GLU A 136 17.93 3.33 -1.72
C GLU A 136 17.78 4.53 -0.76
N GLN A 137 17.54 5.77 -1.22
CA GLN A 137 17.29 6.90 -0.32
C GLN A 137 15.81 7.32 -0.18
N SER A 138 14.89 6.62 -0.86
CA SER A 138 13.46 6.73 -0.56
C SER A 138 12.80 5.41 -0.16
N LEU A 139 13.56 4.32 -0.07
CA LEU A 139 13.12 3.02 0.44
C LEU A 139 14.26 2.42 1.27
N GLU A 140 14.60 3.02 2.38
CA GLU A 140 15.16 2.28 3.51
C GLU A 140 14.08 1.28 3.94
N PRO A 141 14.22 -0.05 3.62
CA PRO A 141 13.11 -1.01 3.84
C PRO A 141 12.84 -1.30 5.31
N ARG A 142 13.55 -0.65 6.23
CA ARG A 142 13.37 -0.79 7.68
C ARG A 142 12.62 0.37 8.31
N ASP A 143 12.79 1.61 7.85
CA ASP A 143 12.18 2.76 8.50
C ASP A 143 10.74 3.03 8.07
N GLU A 144 10.37 2.84 6.80
CA GLU A 144 9.00 3.12 6.37
C GLU A 144 7.98 2.05 6.81
N ARG A 145 8.38 0.78 6.92
CA ARG A 145 7.51 -0.26 7.51
C ARG A 145 7.30 -0.04 9.01
N HIS A 146 8.32 0.41 9.70
CA HIS A 146 8.21 0.81 11.11
C HIS A 146 7.37 2.07 11.22
N ASN A 147 7.55 3.04 10.33
CA ASN A 147 6.90 4.33 10.39
C ASN A 147 5.37 4.24 10.26
N PHE A 148 4.79 3.55 9.25
CA PHE A 148 3.33 3.51 9.14
C PHE A 148 2.66 2.64 10.21
N ILE A 149 3.33 1.57 10.70
CA ILE A 149 2.82 0.78 11.84
C ILE A 149 2.89 1.62 13.12
N GLU A 150 4.00 2.30 13.40
CA GLU A 150 4.12 3.19 14.55
C GLU A 150 3.10 4.33 14.49
N GLU A 151 2.92 4.96 13.34
CA GLU A 151 1.91 5.99 13.12
C GLU A 151 0.49 5.45 13.31
N SER A 152 0.21 4.24 12.82
CA SER A 152 -1.08 3.58 13.01
C SER A 152 -1.34 3.23 14.48
N ILE A 153 -0.33 2.74 15.21
CA ILE A 153 -0.43 2.44 16.64
C ILE A 153 -0.74 3.72 17.41
N LYS A 154 0.01 4.79 17.17
CA LYS A 154 -0.24 6.10 17.78
C LYS A 154 -1.66 6.58 17.53
N TYR A 155 -2.11 6.53 16.29
CA TYR A 155 -3.48 6.90 15.93
C TYR A 155 -4.53 6.02 16.62
N ILE A 156 -4.31 4.69 16.69
CA ILE A 156 -5.20 3.77 17.39
C ILE A 156 -5.24 4.08 18.90
N GLU A 157 -4.11 4.33 19.53
CA GLU A 157 -4.02 4.65 20.95
C GLU A 157 -4.69 5.98 21.31
N GLU A 158 -4.69 6.95 20.40
CA GLU A 158 -5.40 8.21 20.57
C GLU A 158 -6.92 8.08 20.38
N HIS A 159 -7.38 7.12 19.53
CA HIS A 159 -8.77 7.03 19.07
C HIS A 159 -9.49 5.71 19.42
N PHE A 160 -8.88 4.80 20.21
CA PHE A 160 -9.47 3.47 20.48
C PHE A 160 -10.86 3.51 21.16
N LYS A 161 -11.23 4.62 21.76
CA LYS A 161 -12.55 4.85 22.38
C LYS A 161 -13.64 5.11 21.34
N GLU A 162 -13.26 5.49 20.16
CA GLU A 162 -14.16 5.81 19.05
C GLU A 162 -14.46 4.56 18.19
N LYS A 163 -15.36 4.72 17.23
CA LYS A 163 -15.59 3.67 16.24
C LYS A 163 -14.42 3.63 15.25
N LEU A 164 -13.45 2.77 15.50
CA LEU A 164 -12.34 2.53 14.60
C LEU A 164 -12.60 1.29 13.73
N THR A 165 -12.41 1.45 12.42
CA THR A 165 -12.36 0.32 11.48
C THR A 165 -10.97 0.18 10.88
N LEU A 166 -10.67 -1.00 10.39
CA LEU A 166 -9.40 -1.30 9.72
C LEU A 166 -9.17 -0.37 8.52
N GLU A 167 -10.25 -0.10 7.76
CA GLU A 167 -10.22 0.77 6.59
C GLU A 167 -9.89 2.21 6.96
N MET A 168 -10.43 2.72 8.08
CA MET A 168 -10.15 4.08 8.55
C MET A 168 -8.68 4.24 8.90
N VAL A 169 -8.11 3.29 9.65
CA VAL A 169 -6.69 3.36 10.06
C VAL A 169 -5.78 3.18 8.85
N ALA A 170 -6.06 2.22 7.98
CA ALA A 170 -5.30 1.99 6.77
C ALA A 170 -5.29 3.23 5.85
N SER A 171 -6.45 3.90 5.69
CA SER A 171 -6.55 5.16 4.94
C SER A 171 -5.76 6.29 5.57
N LYS A 172 -5.70 6.34 6.91
CA LYS A 172 -4.95 7.38 7.64
C LYS A 172 -3.45 7.30 7.36
N VAL A 173 -2.92 6.09 7.25
CA VAL A 173 -1.51 5.82 6.95
C VAL A 173 -1.25 5.51 5.47
N PHE A 174 -2.21 5.81 4.61
CA PHE A 174 -2.14 5.71 3.15
C PHE A 174 -1.78 4.32 2.61
N VAL A 175 -2.22 3.24 3.30
CA VAL A 175 -2.00 1.86 2.85
C VAL A 175 -3.32 1.13 2.57
N ASN A 176 -3.23 0.10 1.73
CA ASN A 176 -4.40 -0.75 1.46
C ASN A 176 -4.83 -1.52 2.73
N PRO A 177 -6.14 -1.62 3.05
CA PRO A 177 -6.63 -2.30 4.25
C PRO A 177 -6.18 -3.75 4.38
N LYS A 178 -6.16 -4.52 3.31
CA LYS A 178 -5.73 -5.92 3.31
C LYS A 178 -4.24 -6.04 3.63
N TYR A 179 -3.41 -5.17 3.03
CA TYR A 179 -1.98 -5.10 3.32
C TYR A 179 -1.73 -4.67 4.76
N PHE A 180 -2.40 -3.59 5.21
CA PHE A 180 -2.34 -3.14 6.60
C PHE A 180 -2.65 -4.26 7.58
N SER A 181 -3.77 -4.98 7.38
CA SER A 181 -4.17 -6.10 8.24
C SER A 181 -3.10 -7.19 8.34
N HIS A 182 -2.47 -7.53 7.20
CA HIS A 182 -1.43 -8.56 7.14
C HIS A 182 -0.16 -8.12 7.88
N VAL A 183 0.34 -6.91 7.59
CA VAL A 183 1.56 -6.38 8.21
C VAL A 183 1.34 -6.11 9.68
N PHE A 184 0.20 -5.50 10.06
CA PHE A 184 -0.15 -5.24 11.45
C PHE A 184 -0.14 -6.53 12.28
N LYS A 185 -0.78 -7.62 11.79
CA LYS A 185 -0.76 -8.91 12.46
C LYS A 185 0.64 -9.50 12.57
N LYS A 186 1.46 -9.33 11.52
CA LYS A 186 2.85 -9.83 11.50
C LYS A 186 3.74 -9.10 12.51
N GLU A 187 3.65 -7.77 12.56
CA GLU A 187 4.50 -6.94 13.43
C GLU A 187 4.01 -6.95 14.89
N MET A 188 2.69 -6.89 15.11
CA MET A 188 2.09 -6.83 16.45
C MET A 188 1.81 -8.22 17.06
N GLY A 189 1.90 -9.29 16.27
CA GLY A 189 1.58 -10.66 16.70
C GLY A 189 0.09 -10.94 16.89
N VAL A 190 -0.78 -9.92 16.80
CA VAL A 190 -2.23 -10.01 17.02
C VAL A 190 -3.00 -9.30 15.92
N ALA A 191 -4.25 -9.71 15.67
CA ALA A 191 -5.09 -9.03 14.70
C ALA A 191 -5.46 -7.61 15.16
N PHE A 192 -5.70 -6.71 14.22
CA PHE A 192 -6.09 -5.31 14.48
C PHE A 192 -7.27 -5.17 15.45
N THR A 193 -8.33 -5.97 15.26
CA THR A 193 -9.50 -5.98 16.15
C THR A 193 -9.17 -6.43 17.56
N ASP A 194 -8.30 -7.43 17.70
CA ASP A 194 -7.87 -7.95 19.01
C ASP A 194 -6.99 -6.93 19.74
N TYR A 195 -6.17 -6.18 19.02
CA TYR A 195 -5.35 -5.11 19.57
C TYR A 195 -6.21 -3.98 20.15
N ILE A 196 -7.23 -3.50 19.40
CA ILE A 196 -8.16 -2.49 19.90
C ILE A 196 -8.92 -3.00 21.14
N ILE A 197 -9.39 -4.24 21.09
CA ILE A 197 -10.07 -4.86 22.24
C ILE A 197 -9.15 -4.89 23.47
N GLN A 198 -7.87 -5.23 23.27
CA GLN A 198 -6.90 -5.26 24.36
C GLN A 198 -6.69 -3.88 24.99
N LEU A 199 -6.55 -2.84 24.19
CA LEU A 199 -6.45 -1.46 24.68
C LEU A 199 -7.70 -1.03 25.47
N ARG A 200 -8.89 -1.35 24.97
CA ARG A 200 -10.15 -1.06 25.63
C ARG A 200 -10.29 -1.79 26.98
N ILE A 201 -9.88 -3.04 27.06
CA ILE A 201 -9.92 -3.80 28.32
C ILE A 201 -8.88 -3.27 29.32
N GLN A 202 -7.67 -2.93 28.89
CA GLN A 202 -6.67 -2.31 29.76
C GLN A 202 -7.18 -0.96 30.33
N TYR A 203 -7.83 -0.16 29.49
CA TYR A 203 -8.45 1.08 29.94
C TYR A 203 -9.63 0.85 30.90
N ALA A 204 -10.44 -0.19 30.65
CA ALA A 204 -11.52 -0.59 31.56
C ALA A 204 -11.00 -1.02 32.93
N CYS A 205 -9.92 -1.79 33.01
CA CYS A 205 -9.25 -2.14 34.26
C CYS A 205 -8.86 -0.90 35.05
N ARG A 206 -8.21 0.05 34.37
CA ARG A 206 -7.82 1.33 34.99
C ARG A 206 -9.03 2.12 35.54
N LEU A 207 -10.15 2.18 34.79
CA LEU A 207 -11.37 2.83 35.25
C LEU A 207 -12.04 2.09 36.42
N LEU A 208 -11.96 0.77 36.45
CA LEU A 208 -12.47 -0.05 37.56
C LEU A 208 -11.68 0.19 38.86
N GLU A 209 -10.38 0.44 38.75
CA GLU A 209 -9.48 0.74 39.87
C GLU A 209 -9.59 2.17 40.37
N THR A 210 -9.80 3.13 39.46
CA THR A 210 -9.71 4.57 39.80
C THR A 210 -11.05 5.26 39.96
N THR A 211 -12.17 4.62 39.61
CA THR A 211 -13.52 5.23 39.63
C THR A 211 -14.56 4.32 40.23
N ASN A 212 -15.65 4.94 40.73
CA ASN A 212 -16.85 4.22 41.17
C ASN A 212 -17.88 4.04 40.03
N TYR A 213 -17.50 4.20 38.76
CA TYR A 213 -18.43 4.05 37.64
C TYR A 213 -18.96 2.63 37.56
N GLN A 214 -20.25 2.51 37.23
CA GLN A 214 -20.87 1.19 37.00
C GLN A 214 -20.31 0.56 35.71
N ALA A 215 -20.29 -0.79 35.65
CA ALA A 215 -19.70 -1.51 34.53
C ALA A 215 -20.29 -1.13 33.16
N TYR A 216 -21.60 -0.83 33.09
CA TYR A 216 -22.22 -0.39 31.84
C TYR A 216 -21.69 0.98 31.38
N ARG A 217 -21.42 1.91 32.30
CA ARG A 217 -20.82 3.20 31.98
C ARG A 217 -19.38 3.04 31.52
N ILE A 218 -18.60 2.20 32.21
CA ILE A 218 -17.23 1.89 31.81
C ILE A 218 -17.18 1.30 30.41
N SER A 219 -18.15 0.43 30.03
CA SER A 219 -18.17 -0.13 28.67
C SER A 219 -18.25 0.96 27.60
N TYR A 220 -19.10 1.96 27.77
CA TYR A 220 -19.22 3.08 26.83
C TYR A 220 -17.99 3.98 26.82
N GLU A 221 -17.43 4.30 27.99
CA GLU A 221 -16.19 5.11 28.13
C GLU A 221 -14.98 4.43 27.45
N CYS A 222 -15.00 3.08 27.35
CA CYS A 222 -13.98 2.30 26.65
C CYS A 222 -14.25 2.12 25.15
N GLY A 223 -15.38 2.64 24.63
CA GLY A 223 -15.73 2.56 23.21
C GLY A 223 -16.47 1.27 22.81
N PHE A 224 -17.05 0.51 23.76
CA PHE A 224 -17.94 -0.58 23.43
C PHE A 224 -19.36 -0.05 23.24
N SER A 225 -20.03 -0.45 22.15
CA SER A 225 -21.42 -0.08 21.88
C SER A 225 -22.44 -0.94 22.62
N ASP A 226 -22.02 -2.12 23.08
CA ASP A 226 -22.86 -3.08 23.79
C ASP A 226 -22.21 -3.54 25.10
N PRO A 227 -22.82 -3.21 26.28
CA PRO A 227 -22.32 -3.65 27.58
C PRO A 227 -22.30 -5.17 27.76
N SER A 228 -23.19 -5.91 27.09
CA SER A 228 -23.21 -7.38 27.16
C SER A 228 -22.00 -7.97 26.41
N TYR A 229 -21.65 -7.40 25.27
CA TYR A 229 -20.44 -7.78 24.55
C TYR A 229 -19.18 -7.43 25.36
N PHE A 230 -19.13 -6.24 25.94
CA PHE A 230 -18.03 -5.84 26.85
C PHE A 230 -17.84 -6.86 27.98
N ASN A 231 -18.91 -7.24 28.70
CA ASN A 231 -18.82 -8.21 29.80
C ASN A 231 -18.25 -9.56 29.33
N ARG A 232 -18.70 -10.08 28.19
CA ARG A 232 -18.18 -11.34 27.63
C ARG A 232 -16.69 -11.24 27.33
N VAL A 233 -16.28 -10.18 26.66
CA VAL A 233 -14.89 -9.95 26.28
C VAL A 233 -13.99 -9.73 27.49
N PHE A 234 -14.47 -8.95 28.47
CA PHE A 234 -13.75 -8.70 29.71
C PHE A 234 -13.54 -10.02 30.48
N CYS A 235 -14.59 -10.84 30.66
CA CYS A 235 -14.46 -12.13 31.29
C CYS A 235 -13.50 -13.07 30.56
N ALA A 236 -13.52 -13.08 29.23
CA ALA A 236 -12.63 -13.92 28.43
C ALA A 236 -11.15 -13.49 28.55
N LYS A 237 -10.87 -12.20 28.69
CA LYS A 237 -9.50 -11.68 28.81
C LYS A 237 -8.96 -11.67 30.23
N MET A 238 -9.82 -11.42 31.23
CA MET A 238 -9.41 -11.24 32.63
C MET A 238 -9.76 -12.45 33.52
N ASN A 239 -10.44 -13.46 32.98
CA ASN A 239 -10.94 -14.64 33.71
C ASN A 239 -11.87 -14.33 34.90
N MET A 240 -12.43 -13.12 34.95
CA MET A 240 -13.36 -12.68 35.96
C MET A 240 -14.29 -11.56 35.48
N THR A 241 -15.39 -11.31 36.18
CA THR A 241 -16.30 -10.21 35.84
C THR A 241 -15.69 -8.84 36.20
N PRO A 242 -16.13 -7.73 35.57
CA PRO A 242 -15.70 -6.38 35.95
C PRO A 242 -15.95 -6.06 37.43
N GLN A 243 -17.08 -6.54 37.98
CA GLN A 243 -17.39 -6.34 39.41
C GLN A 243 -16.42 -7.09 40.32
N ASN A 244 -16.06 -8.33 39.99
CA ASN A 244 -15.13 -9.12 40.77
C ASN A 244 -13.70 -8.52 40.66
N TYR A 245 -13.30 -8.04 39.46
CA TYR A 245 -12.04 -7.35 39.25
C TYR A 245 -11.92 -6.12 40.18
N ARG A 246 -12.97 -5.29 40.24
CA ARG A 246 -13.00 -4.13 41.15
C ARG A 246 -12.83 -4.54 42.62
N LYS A 247 -13.53 -5.57 43.07
CA LYS A 247 -13.37 -6.04 44.46
C LYS A 247 -11.97 -6.53 44.75
N TYR A 248 -11.35 -7.20 43.80
CA TYR A 248 -9.98 -7.71 43.94
C TYR A 248 -8.94 -6.59 43.95
N SER A 249 -9.13 -5.53 43.18
CA SER A 249 -8.18 -4.39 43.09
C SER A 249 -8.27 -3.40 44.28
N HIS A 250 -9.35 -3.46 45.07
CA HIS A 250 -9.56 -2.58 46.24
C HIS A 250 -9.46 -3.33 47.58
N GLY A 251 -9.16 -4.63 47.61
CA GLY A 251 -8.93 -5.43 48.80
C GLY A 251 -7.48 -5.72 48.99
#